data_984746c16e486cb9857d480a82db1e5b
#
_entry.id   984746c16e486cb9857d480a82db1e5b
#
_cell.length_a   1.000
_cell.length_b   1.000
_cell.length_c   1.000
_cell.angle_alpha   90.00
_cell.angle_beta   90.00
_cell.angle_gamma   90.00
#
_symmetry.space_group_name_H-M   'P 1'
#
loop_
_entity.id
_entity.type
_entity.pdbx_description
1 polymer ?
#
loop_
_entity_poly.entity_id
_entity_poly.type
_entity_poly.pdbx_seq_one_letter_code
_entity_poly.pdbx_strand_id
1 'polypeptide(L)'
;MTTATPAVRGRYFEDFEVGAEFVTPARTITSTDIVNFACLSGDFNEVHTNFEYSKTTQFGEPIAHGPLIYGVAGGLQYASGINDGTLLALVQIDKWRLLAPVKHGDTIRMKSTVIEKKESSKPDRGTITFKRNIVNQHDTTVQEMIATILYRRRPL
;
A
#
# COMPACT_ATOMS: atom_id res chain seq x y z
N MET A 1 31.44 -23.54 -4.24
CA MET A 1 30.11 -23.30 -4.82
C MET A 1 29.90 -21.80 -4.82
N THR A 2 29.96 -21.14 -5.98
CA THR A 2 29.69 -19.72 -6.12
C THR A 2 28.16 -19.55 -6.07
N THR A 3 27.63 -19.07 -4.95
CA THR A 3 26.20 -18.71 -4.86
C THR A 3 25.99 -17.47 -5.70
N ALA A 4 25.32 -17.63 -6.85
CA ALA A 4 24.91 -16.47 -7.64
C ALA A 4 24.01 -15.55 -6.78
N THR A 5 24.41 -14.30 -6.61
CA THR A 5 23.56 -13.31 -5.96
C THR A 5 22.32 -13.13 -6.82
N PRO A 6 21.10 -13.27 -6.28
CA PRO A 6 19.88 -13.06 -7.07
C PRO A 6 19.89 -11.66 -7.70
N ALA A 7 19.50 -11.58 -8.97
CA ALA A 7 19.37 -10.29 -9.64
C ALA A 7 18.31 -9.44 -8.91
N VAL A 8 18.66 -8.20 -8.56
CA VAL A 8 17.72 -7.24 -7.98
C VAL A 8 16.72 -6.83 -9.05
N ARG A 9 15.42 -7.06 -8.82
CA ARG A 9 14.33 -6.73 -9.75
C ARG A 9 13.73 -5.35 -9.47
N GLY A 10 13.94 -4.82 -8.26
CA GLY A 10 13.39 -3.53 -7.83
C GLY A 10 14.05 -2.35 -8.51
N ARG A 11 13.39 -1.20 -8.39
CA ARG A 11 13.90 0.07 -8.89
C ARG A 11 14.85 0.70 -7.87
N TYR A 12 16.00 1.16 -8.34
CA TYR A 12 16.90 1.99 -7.57
C TYR A 12 16.41 3.44 -7.53
N PHE A 13 16.95 4.24 -6.63
CA PHE A 13 16.64 5.67 -6.52
C PHE A 13 16.71 6.40 -7.87
N GLU A 14 17.70 6.08 -8.68
CA GLU A 14 17.92 6.71 -10.00
C GLU A 14 16.77 6.44 -10.99
N ASP A 15 16.09 5.29 -10.87
CA ASP A 15 15.05 4.83 -11.79
C ASP A 15 13.69 5.51 -11.58
N PHE A 16 13.57 6.34 -10.57
CA PHE A 16 12.35 7.10 -10.31
C PHE A 16 12.46 8.51 -10.90
N GLU A 17 11.44 8.91 -11.63
CA GLU A 17 11.29 10.26 -12.18
C GLU A 17 10.05 10.92 -11.58
N VAL A 18 10.11 12.22 -11.28
CA VAL A 18 8.96 12.99 -10.80
C VAL A 18 7.89 13.01 -11.89
N GLY A 19 6.65 12.69 -11.51
CA GLY A 19 5.53 12.52 -12.43
C GLY A 19 5.32 11.09 -12.93
N ALA A 20 6.28 10.17 -12.72
CA ALA A 20 6.11 8.77 -13.10
C ALA A 20 5.00 8.10 -12.28
N GLU A 21 4.19 7.29 -12.95
CA GLU A 21 3.07 6.58 -12.35
C GLU A 21 3.31 5.06 -12.32
N PHE A 22 2.86 4.43 -11.24
CA PHE A 22 2.93 3.00 -11.03
C PHE A 22 1.58 2.47 -10.55
N VAL A 23 1.17 1.34 -11.11
CA VAL A 23 -0.07 0.67 -10.73
C VAL A 23 0.26 -0.75 -10.29
N THR A 24 -0.25 -1.18 -9.15
CA THR A 24 -0.06 -2.53 -8.64
C THR A 24 -1.01 -3.53 -9.30
N PRO A 25 -0.74 -4.85 -9.20
CA PRO A 25 -1.78 -5.86 -9.35
C PRO A 25 -2.98 -5.55 -8.45
N ALA A 26 -4.13 -6.15 -8.75
CA ALA A 26 -5.35 -6.02 -7.95
C ALA A 26 -5.59 -7.27 -7.10
N ARG A 27 -6.32 -7.09 -5.98
CA ARG A 27 -6.74 -8.19 -5.10
C ARG A 27 -8.13 -7.92 -4.52
N THR A 28 -8.97 -8.95 -4.46
CA THR A 28 -10.27 -8.90 -3.80
C THR A 28 -10.11 -9.04 -2.28
N ILE A 29 -10.82 -8.19 -1.55
CA ILE A 29 -10.92 -8.23 -0.08
C ILE A 29 -12.07 -9.17 0.30
N THR A 30 -11.81 -10.07 1.23
CA THR A 30 -12.77 -11.08 1.67
C THR A 30 -13.12 -10.88 3.15
N SER A 31 -14.23 -11.50 3.60
CA SER A 31 -14.59 -11.55 5.01
C SER A 31 -13.48 -12.21 5.84
N THR A 32 -12.75 -13.18 5.28
CA THR A 32 -11.60 -13.82 5.93
C THR A 32 -10.50 -12.81 6.23
N ASP A 33 -10.19 -11.89 5.30
CA ASP A 33 -9.20 -10.84 5.53
C ASP A 33 -9.61 -9.93 6.69
N ILE A 34 -10.88 -9.54 6.74
CA ILE A 34 -11.43 -8.66 7.79
C ILE A 34 -11.35 -9.34 9.15
N VAL A 35 -11.82 -10.59 9.25
CA VAL A 35 -11.80 -11.35 10.50
C VAL A 35 -10.36 -11.63 10.97
N ASN A 36 -9.46 -12.03 10.06
CA ASN A 36 -8.06 -12.25 10.40
C ASN A 36 -7.39 -10.98 10.91
N PHE A 37 -7.72 -9.83 10.32
CA PHE A 37 -7.19 -8.56 10.80
C PHE A 37 -7.77 -8.17 12.16
N ALA A 38 -9.06 -8.42 12.42
CA ALA A 38 -9.65 -8.23 13.74
C ALA A 38 -8.95 -9.10 14.80
N CYS A 39 -8.67 -10.37 14.48
CA CYS A 39 -7.91 -11.27 15.36
C CYS A 39 -6.47 -10.78 15.62
N LEU A 40 -5.81 -10.26 14.58
CA LEU A 40 -4.43 -9.76 14.68
C LEU A 40 -4.34 -8.47 15.49
N SER A 41 -5.27 -7.55 15.28
CA SER A 41 -5.25 -6.20 15.88
C SER A 41 -5.95 -6.13 17.22
N GLY A 42 -6.87 -7.05 17.49
CA GLY A 42 -7.81 -6.98 18.63
C GLY A 42 -9.00 -6.04 18.37
N ASP A 43 -9.11 -5.46 17.18
CA ASP A 43 -10.20 -4.54 16.82
C ASP A 43 -11.42 -5.32 16.31
N PHE A 44 -12.26 -5.77 17.25
CA PHE A 44 -13.53 -6.43 16.99
C PHE A 44 -14.72 -5.47 17.00
N ASN A 45 -14.52 -4.20 16.64
CA ASN A 45 -15.64 -3.27 16.52
C ASN A 45 -16.76 -3.87 15.66
N GLU A 46 -18.00 -3.70 16.12
CA GLU A 46 -19.17 -4.31 15.49
C GLU A 46 -19.35 -3.93 14.02
N VAL A 47 -18.90 -2.75 13.62
CA VAL A 47 -18.90 -2.28 12.23
C VAL A 47 -18.08 -3.15 11.29
N HIS A 48 -17.14 -3.94 11.82
CA HIS A 48 -16.27 -4.84 11.05
C HIS A 48 -16.71 -6.30 11.13
N THR A 49 -17.33 -6.71 12.24
CA THR A 49 -17.51 -8.15 12.57
C THR A 49 -18.93 -8.58 12.84
N ASN A 50 -19.86 -7.63 13.09
CA ASN A 50 -21.26 -7.93 13.39
C ASN A 50 -22.15 -7.57 12.22
N PHE A 51 -22.63 -8.58 11.47
CA PHE A 51 -23.47 -8.39 10.30
C PHE A 51 -24.83 -7.76 10.65
N GLU A 52 -25.43 -8.13 11.78
CA GLU A 52 -26.73 -7.58 12.17
C GLU A 52 -26.61 -6.11 12.61
N TYR A 53 -25.56 -5.77 13.36
CA TYR A 53 -25.26 -4.38 13.69
C TYR A 53 -24.98 -3.55 12.43
N SER A 54 -24.14 -4.05 11.53
CA SER A 54 -23.73 -3.32 10.33
C SER A 54 -24.89 -2.96 9.40
N LYS A 55 -25.95 -3.78 9.37
CA LYS A 55 -27.19 -3.47 8.64
C LYS A 55 -27.89 -2.18 9.14
N THR A 56 -27.69 -1.82 10.41
CA THR A 56 -28.28 -0.62 11.01
C THR A 56 -27.45 0.64 10.77
N THR A 57 -26.24 0.50 10.24
CA THR A 57 -25.34 1.60 9.95
C THR A 57 -25.54 2.12 8.51
N GLN A 58 -24.94 3.29 8.23
CA GLN A 58 -24.90 3.85 6.87
C GLN A 58 -24.20 2.93 5.85
N PHE A 59 -23.46 1.92 6.28
CA PHE A 59 -22.72 1.01 5.41
C PHE A 59 -23.57 -0.18 4.93
N GLY A 60 -24.59 -0.58 5.71
CA GLY A 60 -25.50 -1.67 5.39
C GLY A 60 -24.91 -3.08 5.53
N GLU A 61 -23.59 -3.20 5.67
CA GLU A 61 -22.84 -4.45 5.84
C GLU A 61 -21.47 -4.17 6.47
N PRO A 62 -20.73 -5.19 6.95
CA PRO A 62 -19.42 -5.00 7.53
C PRO A 62 -18.43 -4.36 6.54
N ILE A 63 -17.65 -3.41 7.05
CA ILE A 63 -16.58 -2.76 6.29
C ILE A 63 -15.20 -3.24 6.77
N ALA A 64 -14.22 -3.20 5.88
CA ALA A 64 -12.84 -3.50 6.20
C ALA A 64 -12.21 -2.39 7.08
N HIS A 65 -11.32 -2.79 7.97
CA HIS A 65 -10.49 -1.85 8.74
C HIS A 65 -9.61 -1.01 7.79
N GLY A 66 -9.51 0.27 8.02
CA GLY A 66 -8.64 1.14 7.20
C GLY A 66 -7.18 0.67 7.15
N PRO A 67 -6.54 0.31 8.28
CA PRO A 67 -5.19 -0.23 8.29
C PRO A 67 -5.03 -1.57 7.56
N LEU A 68 -6.04 -2.45 7.54
CA LEU A 68 -6.04 -3.66 6.72
C LEU A 68 -5.84 -3.32 5.24
N ILE A 69 -6.62 -2.37 4.73
CA ILE A 69 -6.57 -1.98 3.31
C ILE A 69 -5.20 -1.41 2.94
N TYR A 70 -4.61 -0.59 3.82
CA TYR A 70 -3.25 -0.11 3.64
C TYR A 70 -2.22 -1.26 3.63
N GLY A 71 -2.34 -2.22 4.56
CA GLY A 71 -1.46 -3.39 4.61
C GLY A 71 -1.55 -4.25 3.35
N VAL A 72 -2.76 -4.52 2.86
CA VAL A 72 -2.97 -5.25 1.60
C VAL A 72 -2.37 -4.50 0.42
N ALA A 73 -2.54 -3.18 0.33
CA ALA A 73 -1.94 -2.36 -0.72
C ALA A 73 -0.40 -2.41 -0.69
N GLY A 74 0.20 -2.48 0.51
CA GLY A 74 1.65 -2.71 0.68
C GLY A 74 2.09 -4.07 0.10
N GLY A 75 1.30 -5.13 0.34
CA GLY A 75 1.53 -6.45 -0.26
C GLY A 75 1.41 -6.44 -1.80
N LEU A 76 0.44 -5.70 -2.35
CA LEU A 76 0.30 -5.51 -3.80
C LEU A 76 1.49 -4.74 -4.39
N GLN A 77 2.04 -3.76 -3.65
CA GLN A 77 3.25 -3.07 -4.06
C GLN A 77 4.45 -4.03 -4.11
N TYR A 78 4.61 -4.90 -3.12
CA TYR A 78 5.62 -5.95 -3.16
C TYR A 78 5.43 -6.86 -4.38
N ALA A 79 4.20 -7.32 -4.64
CA ALA A 79 3.89 -8.18 -5.79
C ALA A 79 4.20 -7.53 -7.15
N SER A 80 4.20 -6.19 -7.24
CA SER A 80 4.60 -5.47 -8.46
C SER A 80 6.11 -5.55 -8.74
N GLY A 81 6.92 -5.99 -7.78
CA GLY A 81 8.37 -6.08 -7.88
C GLY A 81 9.13 -4.76 -7.76
N ILE A 82 8.44 -3.61 -7.68
CA ILE A 82 9.07 -2.28 -7.70
C ILE A 82 10.07 -2.07 -6.56
N ASN A 83 9.86 -2.76 -5.43
CA ASN A 83 10.64 -2.63 -4.21
C ASN A 83 11.69 -3.73 -4.00
N ASP A 84 11.72 -4.75 -4.87
CA ASP A 84 12.44 -5.98 -4.65
C ASP A 84 13.96 -5.76 -4.57
N GLY A 85 14.51 -5.90 -3.36
CA GLY A 85 15.93 -5.72 -3.06
C GLY A 85 16.42 -4.26 -2.98
N THR A 86 15.56 -3.26 -3.25
CA THR A 86 15.97 -1.84 -3.31
C THR A 86 15.32 -0.97 -2.25
N LEU A 87 14.13 -1.32 -1.76
CA LEU A 87 13.49 -0.61 -0.66
C LEU A 87 14.27 -0.82 0.64
N LEU A 88 14.61 0.27 1.32
CA LEU A 88 15.26 0.24 2.63
C LEU A 88 14.29 0.45 3.78
N ALA A 89 13.38 1.43 3.65
CA ALA A 89 12.40 1.73 4.70
C ALA A 89 11.22 2.57 4.18
N LEU A 90 10.06 2.37 4.77
CA LEU A 90 9.00 3.36 4.80
C LEU A 90 9.37 4.39 5.87
N VAL A 91 9.57 5.65 5.47
CA VAL A 91 10.04 6.71 6.37
C VAL A 91 8.86 7.44 7.02
N GLN A 92 7.83 7.73 6.21
CA GLN A 92 6.75 8.60 6.64
C GLN A 92 5.48 8.35 5.83
N ILE A 93 4.33 8.53 6.48
CA ILE A 93 3.03 8.61 5.84
C ILE A 93 2.36 9.90 6.32
N ASP A 94 2.03 10.76 5.38
CA ASP A 94 1.32 12.01 5.63
C ASP A 94 -0.06 11.99 4.98
N LYS A 95 -0.96 12.82 5.51
CA LYS A 95 -2.27 13.10 4.91
C LYS A 95 -3.05 11.82 4.57
N TRP A 96 -2.89 10.77 5.37
CA TRP A 96 -3.65 9.55 5.19
C TRP A 96 -5.12 9.80 5.49
N ARG A 97 -5.96 9.59 4.48
CA ARG A 97 -7.41 9.80 4.52
C ARG A 97 -8.14 8.57 4.02
N LEU A 98 -9.20 8.22 4.71
CA LEU A 98 -10.15 7.18 4.34
C LEU A 98 -11.36 7.88 3.72
N LEU A 99 -11.58 7.70 2.42
CA LEU A 99 -12.53 8.47 1.64
C LEU A 99 -13.82 7.69 1.35
N ALA A 100 -13.72 6.36 1.27
CA ALA A 100 -14.86 5.48 1.07
C ALA A 100 -14.63 4.13 1.76
N PRO A 101 -15.70 3.44 2.21
CA PRO A 101 -15.57 2.12 2.81
C PRO A 101 -15.14 1.08 1.76
N VAL A 102 -14.38 0.09 2.23
CA VAL A 102 -14.09 -1.14 1.46
C VAL A 102 -14.83 -2.28 2.12
N LYS A 103 -15.51 -3.08 1.33
CA LYS A 103 -16.38 -4.17 1.77
C LYS A 103 -15.88 -5.53 1.28
N HIS A 104 -16.46 -6.59 1.80
CA HIS A 104 -16.27 -7.93 1.24
C HIS A 104 -16.66 -7.93 -0.25
N GLY A 105 -15.78 -8.48 -1.10
CA GLY A 105 -15.98 -8.54 -2.55
C GLY A 105 -15.38 -7.36 -3.32
N ASP A 106 -15.02 -6.26 -2.66
CA ASP A 106 -14.30 -5.18 -3.32
C ASP A 106 -12.90 -5.63 -3.76
N THR A 107 -12.53 -5.23 -4.96
CA THR A 107 -11.20 -5.51 -5.53
C THR A 107 -10.40 -4.22 -5.58
N ILE A 108 -9.30 -4.19 -4.85
CA ILE A 108 -8.47 -2.98 -4.72
C ILE A 108 -7.14 -3.10 -5.46
N ARG A 109 -6.61 -1.97 -5.90
CA ARG A 109 -5.25 -1.77 -6.37
C ARG A 109 -4.74 -0.41 -5.91
N MET A 110 -3.42 -0.23 -5.94
CA MET A 110 -2.81 1.05 -5.60
C MET A 110 -2.23 1.71 -6.85
N LYS A 111 -2.55 3.00 -7.04
CA LYS A 111 -1.94 3.90 -8.00
C LYS A 111 -0.99 4.82 -7.25
N SER A 112 0.25 4.93 -7.69
CA SER A 112 1.29 5.75 -7.04
C SER A 112 1.92 6.67 -8.07
N THR A 113 1.98 7.96 -7.78
CA THR A 113 2.66 8.97 -8.59
C THR A 113 3.86 9.51 -7.81
N VAL A 114 5.04 9.54 -8.40
CA VAL A 114 6.21 10.18 -7.80
C VAL A 114 6.02 11.69 -7.77
N ILE A 115 6.04 12.29 -6.60
CA ILE A 115 5.85 13.75 -6.44
C ILE A 115 7.12 14.47 -5.98
N GLU A 116 8.08 13.73 -5.40
CA GLU A 116 9.36 14.29 -4.97
C GLU A 116 10.44 13.23 -5.00
N LYS A 117 11.65 13.64 -5.35
CA LYS A 117 12.87 12.84 -5.33
C LYS A 117 13.95 13.65 -4.63
N LYS A 118 14.49 13.13 -3.53
CA LYS A 118 15.47 13.85 -2.72
C LYS A 118 16.67 12.98 -2.40
N GLU A 119 17.87 13.48 -2.68
CA GLU A 119 19.10 12.84 -2.29
C GLU A 119 19.29 12.84 -0.77
N SER A 120 19.91 11.78 -0.25
CA SER A 120 20.30 11.68 1.15
C SER A 120 21.73 12.23 1.32
N SER A 121 22.05 12.64 2.56
CA SER A 121 23.45 12.91 2.94
C SER A 121 24.37 11.68 2.85
N LYS A 122 23.77 10.48 2.83
CA LYS A 122 24.47 9.22 2.60
C LYS A 122 24.44 8.89 1.11
N PRO A 123 25.61 8.59 0.47
CA PRO A 123 25.69 8.43 -0.98
C PRO A 123 25.01 7.17 -1.53
N ASP A 124 24.70 6.19 -0.66
CA ASP A 124 24.15 4.88 -1.02
C ASP A 124 22.62 4.84 -1.10
N ARG A 125 21.93 5.96 -0.83
CA ARG A 125 20.47 6.02 -0.73
C ARG A 125 19.89 7.38 -1.05
N GLY A 126 18.55 7.40 -1.28
CA GLY A 126 17.77 8.60 -1.43
C GLY A 126 16.29 8.34 -1.13
N THR A 127 15.50 9.38 -0.94
CA THR A 127 14.07 9.27 -0.67
C THR A 127 13.24 9.59 -1.89
N ILE A 128 12.17 8.82 -2.08
CA ILE A 128 11.14 9.06 -3.07
C ILE A 128 9.83 9.27 -2.33
N THR A 129 9.16 10.38 -2.60
CA THR A 129 7.84 10.67 -2.06
C THR A 129 6.78 10.41 -3.11
N PHE A 130 5.78 9.63 -2.76
CA PHE A 130 4.67 9.25 -3.62
C PHE A 130 3.37 9.85 -3.11
N LYS A 131 2.55 10.37 -4.04
CA LYS A 131 1.10 10.44 -3.82
C LYS A 131 0.53 9.07 -4.15
N ARG A 132 -0.19 8.46 -3.22
CA ARG A 132 -0.78 7.13 -3.35
C ARG A 132 -2.29 7.19 -3.23
N ASN A 133 -2.97 6.55 -4.16
CA ASN A 133 -4.41 6.34 -4.14
C ASN A 133 -4.67 4.83 -4.18
N ILE A 134 -5.35 4.31 -3.15
CA ILE A 134 -5.91 2.97 -3.19
C ILE A 134 -7.30 3.12 -3.80
N VAL A 135 -7.56 2.41 -4.89
CA VAL A 135 -8.82 2.48 -5.63
C VAL A 135 -9.50 1.11 -5.67
N ASN A 136 -10.82 1.10 -5.71
CA ASN A 136 -11.61 -0.12 -5.88
C ASN A 136 -11.80 -0.48 -7.37
N GLN A 137 -12.62 -1.48 -7.66
CA GLN A 137 -12.95 -1.97 -9.02
C GLN A 137 -13.65 -0.93 -9.91
N HIS A 138 -14.22 0.11 -9.32
CA HIS A 138 -14.90 1.21 -10.02
C HIS A 138 -14.00 2.45 -10.17
N ASP A 139 -12.70 2.33 -9.90
CA ASP A 139 -11.75 3.45 -9.84
C ASP A 139 -12.07 4.51 -8.77
N THR A 140 -12.98 4.21 -7.84
CA THR A 140 -13.23 5.08 -6.70
C THR A 140 -12.04 5.04 -5.75
N THR A 141 -11.49 6.21 -5.40
CA THR A 141 -10.43 6.31 -4.39
C THR A 141 -11.01 6.03 -3.02
N VAL A 142 -10.60 4.93 -2.40
CA VAL A 142 -11.02 4.51 -1.05
C VAL A 142 -10.09 5.03 0.03
N GLN A 143 -8.80 5.15 -0.28
CA GLN A 143 -7.80 5.80 0.58
C GLN A 143 -6.83 6.60 -0.26
N GLU A 144 -6.34 7.72 0.30
CA GLU A 144 -5.23 8.48 -0.26
C GLU A 144 -4.20 8.80 0.81
N MET A 145 -2.94 8.96 0.40
CA MET A 145 -1.85 9.34 1.30
C MET A 145 -0.63 9.85 0.55
N ILE A 146 0.24 10.52 1.27
CA ILE A 146 1.59 10.85 0.83
C ILE A 146 2.55 9.92 1.58
N ALA A 147 3.35 9.13 0.86
CA ALA A 147 4.29 8.18 1.47
C ALA A 147 5.72 8.46 1.01
N THR A 148 6.62 8.66 1.97
CA THR A 148 8.05 8.84 1.71
C THR A 148 8.78 7.54 2.00
N ILE A 149 9.53 7.05 1.02
CA ILE A 149 10.23 5.78 1.05
C ILE A 149 11.71 5.99 0.77
N LEU A 150 12.55 5.32 1.54
CA LEU A 150 14.00 5.30 1.35
C LEU A 150 14.38 4.14 0.43
N TYR A 151 15.08 4.46 -0.65
CA TYR A 151 15.56 3.49 -1.64
C TYR A 151 17.09 3.46 -1.70
N ARG A 152 17.63 2.29 -2.06
CA ARG A 152 19.04 2.14 -2.43
C ARG A 152 19.35 2.92 -3.69
N ARG A 153 20.55 3.47 -3.77
CA ARG A 153 21.16 3.92 -5.02
C ARG A 153 21.90 2.76 -5.70
N ARG A 154 22.10 2.89 -7.01
CA ARG A 154 22.92 1.91 -7.75
C ARG A 154 24.31 1.86 -7.15
N PRO A 155 24.88 0.65 -6.95
CA PRO A 155 26.29 0.52 -6.64
C PRO A 155 27.12 1.19 -7.77
N LEU A 156 28.16 1.91 -7.37
CA LEU A 156 29.15 2.49 -8.28
C LEU A 156 29.95 1.37 -8.96
#